data_6b58c77c80963327d672e70adaab61c2
#
_entry.id   6b58c77c80963327d672e70adaab61c2
#
_cell.length_a   1.000
_cell.length_b   1.000
_cell.length_c   1.000
_cell.angle_alpha   90.00
_cell.angle_beta   90.00
_cell.angle_gamma   90.00
#
_symmetry.space_group_name_H-M   'P 1'
#
loop_
_entity.id
_entity.type
_entity.pdbx_description
1 polymer ?
#
loop_
_entity_poly.entity_id
_entity_poly.type
_entity_poly.pdbx_seq_one_letter_code
_entity_poly.pdbx_strand_id
1 'polypeptide(L)'
;MRALRIVGRGLKDTYEHLFGYVLASIGWWIAALLIVTFPAGTLTLYMVTDPRRAVDRPDWREAAGFLRSSLARGWLLAVVTLPVPIVLLLNLYSFAGTDNWLAFLTPLWIVLLVIGGMVSFLAFSTMSLMAGGLVPSLKRAGYVAAAAPVRTLFVFMLLIVVTFICWITVVPAVLLAPAIIGATLNRLVLDVFEIPVIDPSKPTDERVHERKVGGPEPRRRWWGG
;
A
#
# COMPACT_ATOMS: atom_id res chain seq x y z
N MET A 1 -0.25 -17.41 10.41
CA MET A 1 1.19 -17.40 10.13
C MET A 1 1.61 -16.65 8.83
N ARG A 2 0.88 -16.73 7.70
CA ARG A 2 1.27 -16.01 6.46
C ARG A 2 1.27 -14.47 6.63
N ALA A 3 0.30 -13.87 7.31
CA ALA A 3 0.23 -12.42 7.52
C ALA A 3 1.41 -11.88 8.33
N LEU A 4 1.81 -12.55 9.42
CA LEU A 4 3.01 -12.18 10.19
C LEU A 4 4.28 -12.24 9.34
N ARG A 5 4.36 -13.21 8.43
CA ARG A 5 5.48 -13.31 7.48
C ARG A 5 5.50 -12.15 6.48
N ILE A 6 4.34 -11.68 6.02
CA ILE A 6 4.24 -10.53 5.10
C ILE A 6 4.73 -9.27 5.80
N VAL A 7 4.22 -9.00 7.00
CA VAL A 7 4.65 -7.82 7.79
C VAL A 7 6.13 -7.93 8.17
N GLY A 8 6.59 -9.09 8.65
CA GLY A 8 7.99 -9.31 8.98
C GLY A 8 8.94 -9.11 7.79
N ARG A 9 8.53 -9.53 6.59
CA ARG A 9 9.29 -9.26 5.36
C ARG A 9 9.27 -7.79 4.99
N GLY A 10 8.13 -7.10 5.12
CA GLY A 10 8.06 -5.65 4.89
C GLY A 10 8.96 -4.86 5.83
N LEU A 11 9.01 -5.24 7.11
CA LEU A 11 9.93 -4.66 8.10
C LEU A 11 11.40 -4.98 7.76
N LYS A 12 11.70 -6.20 7.35
CA LYS A 12 13.04 -6.61 6.91
C LYS A 12 13.50 -5.78 5.72
N ASP A 13 12.65 -5.62 4.69
CA ASP A 13 12.96 -4.78 3.53
C ASP A 13 13.24 -3.33 3.95
N THR A 14 12.45 -2.79 4.89
CA THR A 14 12.65 -1.45 5.42
C THR A 14 13.99 -1.32 6.13
N TYR A 15 14.41 -2.34 6.86
CA TYR A 15 15.71 -2.34 7.54
C TYR A 15 16.88 -2.48 6.56
N GLU A 16 16.79 -3.37 5.59
CA GLU A 16 17.82 -3.60 4.58
C GLU A 16 18.04 -2.38 3.66
N HIS A 17 16.95 -1.62 3.39
CA HIS A 17 16.98 -0.43 2.54
C HIS A 17 16.71 0.86 3.31
N LEU A 18 17.11 0.92 4.60
CA LEU A 18 16.76 1.96 5.56
C LEU A 18 16.94 3.37 5.00
N PHE A 19 18.12 3.66 4.43
CA PHE A 19 18.41 5.00 3.92
C PHE A 19 17.49 5.43 2.78
N GLY A 20 17.25 4.54 1.82
CA GLY A 20 16.34 4.80 0.70
C GLY A 20 14.90 5.04 1.17
N TYR A 21 14.45 4.24 2.13
CA TYR A 21 13.09 4.33 2.66
C TYR A 21 12.86 5.55 3.56
N VAL A 22 13.88 5.96 4.32
CA VAL A 22 13.86 7.23 5.06
C VAL A 22 13.70 8.41 4.10
N LEU A 23 14.51 8.47 3.05
CA LEU A 23 14.39 9.52 2.04
C LEU A 23 13.05 9.49 1.30
N ALA A 24 12.53 8.32 0.97
CA ALA A 24 11.20 8.16 0.37
C ALA A 24 10.08 8.67 1.29
N SER A 25 10.17 8.38 2.59
CA SER A 25 9.23 8.88 3.60
C SER A 25 9.29 10.39 3.75
N ILE A 26 10.50 10.98 3.80
CA ILE A 26 10.67 12.43 3.84
C ILE A 26 10.06 13.07 2.58
N GLY A 27 10.36 12.51 1.40
CA GLY A 27 9.76 12.97 0.13
C GLY A 27 8.24 12.89 0.13
N TRP A 28 7.69 11.83 0.73
CA TRP A 28 6.24 11.67 0.88
C TRP A 28 5.63 12.74 1.80
N TRP A 29 6.29 13.08 2.93
CA TRP A 29 5.84 14.15 3.81
C TRP A 29 5.89 15.52 3.12
N ILE A 30 6.95 15.80 2.35
CA ILE A 30 7.02 17.02 1.53
C ILE A 30 5.86 17.06 0.54
N ALA A 31 5.58 15.95 -0.14
CA ALA A 31 4.45 15.84 -1.05
C ALA A 31 3.10 16.03 -0.33
N ALA A 32 2.98 15.55 0.92
CA ALA A 32 1.79 15.70 1.74
C ALA A 32 1.58 17.17 2.16
N LEU A 33 2.63 17.88 2.52
CA LEU A 33 2.56 19.31 2.86
C LEU A 33 2.08 20.16 1.68
N LEU A 34 2.44 19.78 0.47
CA LEU A 34 2.02 20.49 -0.74
C LEU A 34 0.60 20.12 -1.19
N ILE A 35 -0.12 19.29 -0.49
CA ILE A 35 -1.50 18.81 -0.75
C ILE A 35 -1.73 18.37 -2.20
N VAL A 36 -1.41 19.24 -3.17
CA VAL A 36 -1.58 18.97 -4.61
C VAL A 36 -0.78 17.76 -5.09
N THR A 37 0.38 17.51 -4.52
CA THR A 37 1.26 16.39 -4.89
C THR A 37 1.06 15.17 -4.02
N PHE A 38 0.24 15.25 -2.95
CA PHE A 38 0.03 14.17 -1.99
C PHE A 38 -0.39 12.83 -2.64
N PRO A 39 -1.43 12.78 -3.51
CA PRO A 39 -1.83 11.51 -4.11
C PRO A 39 -0.76 10.91 -5.03
N ALA A 40 -0.06 11.76 -5.79
CA ALA A 40 1.05 11.32 -6.64
C ALA A 40 2.27 10.91 -5.80
N GLY A 41 2.54 11.61 -4.70
CA GLY A 41 3.56 11.26 -3.72
C GLY A 41 3.32 9.89 -3.11
N THR A 42 2.06 9.57 -2.82
CA THR A 42 1.66 8.25 -2.33
C THR A 42 1.92 7.17 -3.38
N LEU A 43 1.55 7.38 -4.65
CA LEU A 43 1.87 6.44 -5.73
C LEU A 43 3.40 6.25 -5.90
N THR A 44 4.15 7.34 -5.80
CA THR A 44 5.62 7.31 -5.91
C THR A 44 6.24 6.55 -4.73
N LEU A 45 5.73 6.73 -3.52
CA LEU A 45 6.16 5.96 -2.35
C LEU A 45 5.98 4.46 -2.58
N TYR A 46 4.79 4.04 -3.06
CA TYR A 46 4.55 2.63 -3.41
C TYR A 46 5.46 2.12 -4.52
N MET A 47 5.80 2.97 -5.51
CA MET A 47 6.76 2.62 -6.56
C MET A 47 8.16 2.40 -5.98
N VAL A 48 8.63 3.28 -5.11
CA VAL A 48 9.97 3.19 -4.49
C VAL A 48 10.06 2.02 -3.52
N THR A 49 8.96 1.69 -2.83
CA THR A 49 8.90 0.56 -1.90
C THR A 49 8.51 -0.76 -2.57
N ASP A 50 8.53 -0.86 -3.91
CA ASP A 50 8.28 -2.11 -4.63
C ASP A 50 9.45 -3.09 -4.43
N PRO A 51 9.22 -4.23 -3.75
CA PRO A 51 10.29 -5.18 -3.44
C PRO A 51 10.87 -5.89 -4.67
N ARG A 52 10.31 -5.68 -5.87
CA ARG A 52 10.84 -6.20 -7.13
C ARG A 52 11.91 -5.29 -7.73
N ARG A 53 11.99 -4.04 -7.25
CA ARG A 53 13.01 -3.08 -7.67
C ARG A 53 14.22 -3.25 -6.76
N ALA A 54 15.41 -3.41 -7.32
CA ALA A 54 16.64 -3.43 -6.57
C ALA A 54 16.90 -2.04 -5.98
N VAL A 55 16.68 -1.88 -4.69
CA VAL A 55 16.66 -0.56 -4.05
C VAL A 55 18.00 -0.23 -3.37
N ASP A 56 19.11 -0.73 -3.87
CA ASP A 56 20.41 -0.32 -3.35
C ASP A 56 20.67 1.18 -3.56
N ARG A 57 20.08 1.76 -4.59
CA ARG A 57 20.07 3.23 -4.84
C ARG A 57 18.80 3.60 -5.59
N PRO A 58 17.78 4.17 -4.91
CA PRO A 58 16.61 4.70 -5.62
C PRO A 58 17.05 5.72 -6.66
N ASP A 59 16.64 5.52 -7.90
CA ASP A 59 16.84 6.56 -8.92
C ASP A 59 15.84 7.70 -8.69
N TRP A 60 16.33 8.76 -8.04
CA TRP A 60 15.53 9.94 -7.70
C TRP A 60 15.02 10.68 -8.93
N ARG A 61 15.70 10.54 -10.07
CA ARG A 61 15.24 11.11 -11.35
C ARG A 61 14.03 10.31 -11.86
N GLU A 62 14.07 8.99 -11.76
CA GLU A 62 12.94 8.12 -12.08
C GLU A 62 11.76 8.42 -11.14
N ALA A 63 11.98 8.52 -9.84
CA ALA A 63 10.96 8.84 -8.85
C ALA A 63 10.31 10.21 -9.11
N ALA A 64 11.09 11.25 -9.41
CA ALA A 64 10.59 12.57 -9.76
C ALA A 64 9.83 12.58 -11.10
N GLY A 65 10.30 11.83 -12.09
CA GLY A 65 9.60 11.62 -13.35
C GLY A 65 8.25 10.93 -13.16
N PHE A 66 8.23 9.87 -12.34
CA PHE A 66 7.01 9.14 -11.99
C PHE A 66 6.02 10.02 -11.20
N LEU A 67 6.50 10.80 -10.23
CA LEU A 67 5.69 11.77 -9.48
C LEU A 67 4.94 12.71 -10.42
N ARG A 68 5.66 13.32 -11.37
CA ARG A 68 5.07 14.26 -12.34
C ARG A 68 4.05 13.58 -13.26
N SER A 69 4.37 12.41 -13.78
CA SER A 69 3.48 11.67 -14.68
C SER A 69 2.26 11.08 -13.96
N SER A 70 2.34 10.91 -12.65
CA SER A 70 1.29 10.32 -11.81
C SER A 70 0.34 11.35 -11.20
N LEU A 71 0.56 12.65 -11.37
CA LEU A 71 -0.28 13.70 -10.76
C LEU A 71 -1.77 13.51 -11.07
N ALA A 72 -2.12 13.45 -12.35
CA ALA A 72 -3.52 13.29 -12.76
C ALA A 72 -4.12 11.95 -12.31
N ARG A 73 -3.34 10.86 -12.44
CA ARG A 73 -3.78 9.52 -12.03
C ARG A 73 -3.97 9.41 -10.52
N GLY A 74 -3.04 9.99 -9.75
CA GLY A 74 -3.13 10.04 -8.29
C GLY A 74 -4.37 10.79 -7.82
N TRP A 75 -4.64 11.96 -8.40
CA TRP A 75 -5.83 12.74 -8.08
C TRP A 75 -7.12 12.02 -8.48
N LEU A 76 -7.17 11.42 -9.66
CA LEU A 76 -8.32 10.65 -10.09
C LEU A 76 -8.63 9.51 -9.11
N LEU A 77 -7.59 8.80 -8.66
CA LEU A 77 -7.74 7.75 -7.66
C LEU A 77 -8.19 8.31 -6.30
N ALA A 78 -7.59 9.40 -5.84
CA ALA A 78 -7.92 10.03 -4.57
C ALA A 78 -9.37 10.51 -4.53
N VAL A 79 -9.83 11.20 -5.58
CA VAL A 79 -11.22 11.68 -5.69
C VAL A 79 -12.25 10.55 -5.67
N VAL A 80 -11.88 9.37 -6.15
CA VAL A 80 -12.80 8.22 -6.13
C VAL A 80 -12.74 7.46 -4.81
N THR A 81 -11.57 7.33 -4.19
CA THR A 81 -11.40 6.46 -3.02
C THR A 81 -11.52 7.18 -1.69
N LEU A 82 -11.13 8.47 -1.58
CA LEU A 82 -11.13 9.18 -0.30
C LEU A 82 -12.50 9.68 0.18
N PRO A 83 -13.47 10.05 -0.67
CA PRO A 83 -14.76 10.55 -0.18
C PRO A 83 -15.48 9.55 0.72
N VAL A 84 -15.42 8.26 0.43
CA VAL A 84 -16.10 7.23 1.23
C VAL A 84 -15.59 7.20 2.67
N PRO A 85 -14.30 6.99 2.95
CA PRO A 85 -13.80 7.00 4.32
C PRO A 85 -13.97 8.38 5.00
N ILE A 86 -13.88 9.49 4.27
CA ILE A 86 -14.09 10.83 4.84
C ILE A 86 -15.54 10.99 5.32
N VAL A 87 -16.53 10.65 4.49
CA VAL A 87 -17.95 10.74 4.86
C VAL A 87 -18.26 9.82 6.03
N LEU A 88 -17.72 8.59 6.04
CA LEU A 88 -17.89 7.66 7.15
C LEU A 88 -17.28 8.17 8.46
N LEU A 89 -16.11 8.82 8.37
CA LEU A 89 -15.45 9.43 9.52
C LEU A 89 -16.24 10.60 10.06
N LEU A 90 -16.81 11.45 9.19
CA LEU A 90 -17.69 12.55 9.58
C LEU A 90 -18.98 12.03 10.23
N ASN A 91 -19.58 10.97 9.71
CA ASN A 91 -20.73 10.34 10.32
C ASN A 91 -20.39 9.79 11.72
N LEU A 92 -19.26 9.11 11.86
CA LEU A 92 -18.79 8.59 13.12
C LEU A 92 -18.58 9.73 14.13
N TYR A 93 -17.93 10.81 13.72
CA TYR A 93 -17.70 11.98 14.58
C TYR A 93 -18.99 12.67 14.99
N SER A 94 -19.96 12.81 14.07
CA SER A 94 -21.20 13.57 14.32
C SER A 94 -22.23 12.79 15.13
N PHE A 95 -22.26 11.47 15.05
CA PHE A 95 -23.35 10.67 15.60
C PHE A 95 -22.92 9.68 16.67
N ALA A 96 -21.63 9.34 16.79
CA ALA A 96 -21.15 8.44 17.84
C ALA A 96 -21.34 9.09 19.22
N GLY A 97 -21.99 8.38 20.13
CA GLY A 97 -22.24 8.86 21.49
C GLY A 97 -23.38 9.86 21.63
N THR A 98 -24.18 10.10 20.58
CA THR A 98 -25.43 10.89 20.66
C THR A 98 -26.64 9.99 20.92
N ASP A 99 -27.72 10.56 21.48
CA ASP A 99 -28.99 9.85 21.67
C ASP A 99 -29.81 9.72 20.36
N ASN A 100 -29.23 10.02 19.23
CA ASN A 100 -29.87 9.91 17.94
C ASN A 100 -29.94 8.43 17.51
N TRP A 101 -31.04 8.02 16.87
CA TRP A 101 -31.19 6.68 16.33
C TRP A 101 -30.07 6.28 15.35
N LEU A 102 -29.46 7.27 14.65
CA LEU A 102 -28.30 7.07 13.78
C LEU A 102 -27.05 6.58 14.53
N ALA A 103 -26.95 6.84 15.85
CA ALA A 103 -25.85 6.33 16.67
C ALA A 103 -25.84 4.79 16.72
N PHE A 104 -27.01 4.14 16.54
CA PHE A 104 -27.09 2.69 16.47
C PHE A 104 -26.32 2.11 15.26
N LEU A 105 -26.12 2.90 14.21
CA LEU A 105 -25.34 2.51 13.02
C LEU A 105 -23.82 2.67 13.20
N THR A 106 -23.35 3.16 14.34
CA THR A 106 -21.92 3.35 14.64
C THR A 106 -21.06 2.11 14.34
N PRO A 107 -21.42 0.89 14.76
CA PRO A 107 -20.65 -0.31 14.44
C PRO A 107 -20.55 -0.55 12.92
N LEU A 108 -21.62 -0.31 12.18
CA LEU A 108 -21.64 -0.44 10.73
C LEU A 108 -20.70 0.58 10.07
N TRP A 109 -20.70 1.84 10.51
CA TRP A 109 -19.81 2.86 9.98
C TRP A 109 -18.34 2.53 10.25
N ILE A 110 -18.01 1.98 11.44
CA ILE A 110 -16.66 1.52 11.76
C ILE A 110 -16.22 0.42 10.79
N VAL A 111 -17.06 -0.59 10.57
CA VAL A 111 -16.75 -1.69 9.65
C VAL A 111 -16.56 -1.17 8.22
N LEU A 112 -17.45 -0.31 7.74
CA LEU A 112 -17.35 0.27 6.41
C LEU A 112 -16.13 1.18 6.27
N LEU A 113 -15.77 1.93 7.32
CA LEU A 113 -14.57 2.76 7.35
C LEU A 113 -13.29 1.92 7.23
N VAL A 114 -13.22 0.82 7.97
CA VAL A 114 -12.08 -0.13 7.89
C VAL A 114 -11.98 -0.73 6.50
N ILE A 115 -13.09 -1.22 5.94
CA ILE A 115 -13.11 -1.81 4.59
C ILE A 115 -12.78 -0.76 3.52
N GLY A 116 -13.40 0.41 3.58
CA GLY A 116 -13.17 1.50 2.64
C GLY A 116 -11.74 2.02 2.68
N GLY A 117 -11.19 2.19 3.88
CA GLY A 117 -9.79 2.55 4.09
C GLY A 117 -8.84 1.50 3.49
N MET A 118 -9.11 0.22 3.80
CA MET A 118 -8.36 -0.92 3.27
C MET A 118 -8.33 -0.91 1.73
N VAL A 119 -9.49 -0.81 1.10
CA VAL A 119 -9.60 -0.79 -0.37
C VAL A 119 -8.89 0.44 -0.95
N SER A 120 -8.98 1.61 -0.30
CA SER A 120 -8.28 2.82 -0.73
C SER A 120 -6.76 2.62 -0.74
N PHE A 121 -6.16 2.16 0.35
CA PHE A 121 -4.72 1.89 0.41
C PHE A 121 -4.27 0.84 -0.59
N LEU A 122 -5.03 -0.25 -0.74
CA LEU A 122 -4.74 -1.29 -1.73
C LEU A 122 -4.87 -0.77 -3.17
N ALA A 123 -5.78 0.17 -3.43
CA ALA A 123 -5.94 0.76 -4.76
C ALA A 123 -4.71 1.59 -5.16
N PHE A 124 -4.12 2.36 -4.24
CA PHE A 124 -2.85 3.04 -4.48
C PHE A 124 -1.71 2.05 -4.74
N SER A 125 -1.60 0.98 -3.93
CA SER A 125 -0.58 -0.05 -4.13
C SER A 125 -0.75 -0.75 -5.48
N THR A 126 -1.94 -1.22 -5.83
CA THR A 126 -2.19 -1.91 -7.11
C THR A 126 -1.99 -1.01 -8.32
N MET A 127 -2.33 0.28 -8.22
CA MET A 127 -2.11 1.25 -9.29
C MET A 127 -0.64 1.55 -9.53
N SER A 128 0.17 1.54 -8.47
CA SER A 128 1.61 1.74 -8.57
C SER A 128 2.36 0.50 -9.08
N LEU A 129 1.97 -0.69 -8.59
CA LEU A 129 2.67 -1.96 -8.89
C LEU A 129 2.33 -2.54 -10.25
N MET A 130 1.11 -2.29 -10.73
CA MET A 130 0.56 -2.94 -11.92
C MET A 130 0.13 -1.91 -12.94
N ALA A 131 0.56 -2.09 -14.19
CA ALA A 131 0.09 -1.26 -15.29
C ALA A 131 -1.44 -1.32 -15.40
N GLY A 132 -2.07 -0.16 -15.59
CA GLY A 132 -3.52 -0.06 -15.73
C GLY A 132 -4.06 1.31 -15.33
N GLY A 133 -5.33 1.54 -15.64
CA GLY A 133 -6.06 2.74 -15.25
C GLY A 133 -6.74 2.59 -13.89
N LEU A 134 -7.62 3.56 -13.57
CA LEU A 134 -8.37 3.62 -12.33
C LEU A 134 -9.21 2.37 -12.07
N VAL A 135 -10.06 2.00 -13.02
CA VAL A 135 -11.02 0.88 -12.87
C VAL A 135 -10.32 -0.47 -12.65
N PRO A 136 -9.28 -0.85 -13.44
CA PRO A 136 -8.51 -2.06 -13.16
C PRO A 136 -7.86 -2.05 -11.77
N SER A 137 -7.34 -0.90 -11.31
CA SER A 137 -6.69 -0.81 -10.00
C SER A 137 -7.69 -1.01 -8.86
N LEU A 138 -8.88 -0.42 -8.95
CA LEU A 138 -9.96 -0.61 -7.98
C LEU A 138 -10.47 -2.06 -7.96
N LYS A 139 -10.66 -2.66 -9.13
CA LYS A 139 -11.05 -4.09 -9.23
C LYS A 139 -10.02 -5.00 -8.57
N ARG A 140 -8.72 -4.75 -8.80
CA ARG A 140 -7.62 -5.50 -8.19
C ARG A 140 -7.57 -5.30 -6.67
N ALA A 141 -7.74 -4.08 -6.19
CA ALA A 141 -7.82 -3.78 -4.77
C ALA A 141 -8.97 -4.52 -4.09
N GLY A 142 -10.16 -4.47 -4.69
CA GLY A 142 -11.33 -5.23 -4.24
C GLY A 142 -11.09 -6.74 -4.27
N TYR A 143 -10.44 -7.25 -5.31
CA TYR A 143 -10.06 -8.66 -5.39
C TYR A 143 -9.10 -9.07 -4.26
N VAL A 144 -8.06 -8.29 -3.97
CA VAL A 144 -7.12 -8.55 -2.87
C VAL A 144 -7.86 -8.61 -1.53
N ALA A 145 -8.77 -7.65 -1.29
CA ALA A 145 -9.58 -7.62 -0.07
C ALA A 145 -10.51 -8.84 0.04
N ALA A 146 -11.12 -9.28 -1.07
CA ALA A 146 -12.08 -10.37 -1.11
C ALA A 146 -11.44 -11.76 -1.16
N ALA A 147 -10.32 -11.93 -1.88
CA ALA A 147 -9.66 -13.23 -2.04
C ALA A 147 -9.02 -13.76 -0.75
N ALA A 148 -8.62 -12.87 0.15
CA ALA A 148 -8.00 -13.24 1.40
C ALA A 148 -8.40 -12.29 2.55
N PRO A 149 -9.70 -12.18 2.89
CA PRO A 149 -10.22 -11.12 3.76
C PRO A 149 -9.58 -11.15 5.16
N VAL A 150 -9.48 -12.31 5.76
CA VAL A 150 -8.87 -12.48 7.10
C VAL A 150 -7.40 -12.10 7.10
N ARG A 151 -6.67 -12.51 6.07
CA ARG A 151 -5.24 -12.18 5.93
C ARG A 151 -5.04 -10.69 5.72
N THR A 152 -5.82 -10.08 4.85
CA THR A 152 -5.76 -8.65 4.55
C THR A 152 -6.10 -7.83 5.79
N LEU A 153 -7.20 -8.17 6.48
CA LEU A 153 -7.60 -7.51 7.72
C LEU A 153 -6.50 -7.62 8.79
N PHE A 154 -5.92 -8.81 8.95
CA PHE A 154 -4.86 -9.03 9.94
C PHE A 154 -3.59 -8.22 9.63
N VAL A 155 -3.20 -8.11 8.34
CA VAL A 155 -2.08 -7.25 7.91
C VAL A 155 -2.38 -5.79 8.25
N PHE A 156 -3.60 -5.30 7.98
CA PHE A 156 -3.99 -3.94 8.33
C PHE A 156 -3.99 -3.69 9.83
N MET A 157 -4.47 -4.63 10.64
CA MET A 157 -4.41 -4.53 12.10
C MET A 157 -2.97 -4.45 12.61
N LEU A 158 -2.08 -5.28 12.07
CA LEU A 158 -0.65 -5.21 12.40
C LEU A 158 -0.02 -3.89 11.97
N LEU A 159 -0.37 -3.36 10.79
CA LEU A 159 0.11 -2.04 10.35
C LEU A 159 -0.37 -0.92 11.25
N ILE A 160 -1.62 -0.96 11.74
CA ILE A 160 -2.13 -0.01 12.72
C ILE A 160 -1.29 -0.07 13.99
N VAL A 161 -1.00 -1.27 14.51
CA VAL A 161 -0.17 -1.45 15.72
C VAL A 161 1.24 -0.91 15.48
N VAL A 162 1.87 -1.25 14.36
CA VAL A 162 3.23 -0.76 14.02
C VAL A 162 3.22 0.76 13.88
N THR A 163 2.24 1.33 13.19
CA THR A 163 2.09 2.79 13.04
C THR A 163 1.90 3.47 14.40
N PHE A 164 1.10 2.87 15.28
CA PHE A 164 0.89 3.39 16.64
C PHE A 164 2.17 3.37 17.47
N ILE A 165 2.94 2.27 17.41
CA ILE A 165 4.26 2.17 18.08
C ILE A 165 5.22 3.23 17.52
N CYS A 166 5.26 3.39 16.19
CA CYS A 166 6.06 4.43 15.55
C CYS A 166 5.61 5.83 16.01
N TRP A 167 4.31 6.07 16.15
CA TRP A 167 3.75 7.36 16.57
C TRP A 167 4.19 7.76 17.98
N ILE A 168 4.25 6.82 18.91
CA ILE A 168 4.73 7.07 20.29
C ILE A 168 6.19 7.58 20.29
N THR A 169 6.99 7.10 19.35
CA THR A 169 8.41 7.45 19.24
C THR A 169 8.68 8.64 18.32
N VAL A 170 7.66 9.24 17.70
CA VAL A 170 7.65 10.41 16.78
C VAL A 170 8.64 10.29 15.60
N VAL A 171 9.95 10.14 15.87
CA VAL A 171 11.01 10.09 14.85
C VAL A 171 10.82 8.91 13.88
N PRO A 172 10.65 7.66 14.32
CA PRO A 172 10.31 6.56 13.42
C PRO A 172 8.96 6.74 12.71
N ALA A 173 7.98 7.42 13.32
CA ALA A 173 6.71 7.69 12.66
C ALA A 173 6.90 8.54 11.40
N VAL A 174 7.66 9.60 11.51
CA VAL A 174 7.93 10.52 10.38
C VAL A 174 8.84 9.86 9.34
N LEU A 175 9.89 9.17 9.79
CA LEU A 175 10.94 8.68 8.89
C LEU A 175 10.65 7.30 8.28
N LEU A 176 9.88 6.45 8.93
CA LEU A 176 9.75 5.04 8.53
C LEU A 176 8.31 4.58 8.29
N ALA A 177 7.32 5.11 9.01
CA ALA A 177 5.96 4.59 8.93
C ALA A 177 5.38 4.59 7.50
N PRO A 178 5.50 5.66 6.68
CA PRO A 178 5.00 5.64 5.31
C PRO A 178 5.64 4.52 4.47
N ALA A 179 6.97 4.33 4.58
CA ALA A 179 7.69 3.31 3.84
C ALA A 179 7.34 1.88 4.30
N ILE A 180 7.19 1.65 5.61
CA ILE A 180 6.75 0.36 6.16
C ILE A 180 5.37 0.00 5.63
N ILE A 181 4.44 0.95 5.64
CA ILE A 181 3.09 0.75 5.09
C ILE A 181 3.19 0.40 3.61
N GLY A 182 3.93 1.17 2.83
CA GLY A 182 4.12 0.95 1.40
C GLY A 182 4.71 -0.43 1.10
N ALA A 183 5.83 -0.78 1.72
CA ALA A 183 6.51 -2.06 1.53
C ALA A 183 5.62 -3.26 1.92
N THR A 184 4.91 -3.16 3.05
CA THR A 184 4.05 -4.24 3.53
C THR A 184 2.84 -4.46 2.62
N LEU A 185 2.17 -3.37 2.19
CA LEU A 185 1.02 -3.49 1.30
C LEU A 185 1.42 -3.96 -0.10
N ASN A 186 2.57 -3.54 -0.61
CA ASN A 186 3.11 -4.07 -1.86
C ASN A 186 3.35 -5.57 -1.77
N ARG A 187 3.94 -6.06 -0.68
CA ARG A 187 4.12 -7.51 -0.46
C ARG A 187 2.80 -8.25 -0.32
N LEU A 188 1.79 -7.66 0.34
CA LEU A 188 0.46 -8.27 0.43
C LEU A 188 -0.16 -8.44 -0.97
N VAL A 189 -0.12 -7.39 -1.79
CA VAL A 189 -0.65 -7.43 -3.16
C VAL A 189 0.06 -8.49 -3.98
N LEU A 190 1.40 -8.51 -3.95
CA LEU A 190 2.20 -9.48 -4.70
C LEU A 190 1.95 -10.93 -4.23
N ASP A 191 1.78 -11.15 -2.92
CA ASP A 191 1.48 -12.48 -2.36
C ASP A 191 0.09 -12.97 -2.77
N VAL A 192 -0.92 -12.10 -2.83
CA VAL A 192 -2.28 -12.48 -3.27
C VAL A 192 -2.33 -12.81 -4.76
N PHE A 193 -1.57 -12.09 -5.58
CA PHE A 193 -1.47 -12.36 -7.01
C PHE A 193 -0.43 -13.42 -7.36
N GLU A 194 0.22 -14.03 -6.35
CA GLU A 194 1.26 -15.04 -6.51
C GLU A 194 2.42 -14.59 -7.42
N ILE A 195 2.70 -13.27 -7.42
CA ILE A 195 3.79 -12.71 -8.20
C ILE A 195 5.10 -12.93 -7.43
N PRO A 196 6.07 -13.67 -8.00
CA PRO A 196 7.33 -13.96 -7.33
C PRO A 196 8.14 -12.66 -7.13
N VAL A 197 8.60 -12.45 -5.91
CA VAL A 197 9.56 -11.41 -5.59
C VAL A 197 10.95 -12.05 -5.65
N ILE A 198 11.68 -11.78 -6.73
CA ILE A 198 13.03 -12.25 -6.91
C ILE A 198 13.96 -11.32 -6.14
N ASP A 199 14.69 -11.86 -5.20
CA ASP A 199 15.70 -11.10 -4.45
C ASP A 199 16.86 -10.73 -5.38
N PRO A 200 17.08 -9.43 -5.68
CA PRO A 200 18.16 -9.01 -6.58
C PRO A 200 19.56 -9.24 -5.99
N SER A 201 19.68 -9.43 -4.68
CA SER A 201 20.97 -9.71 -4.02
C SER A 201 21.43 -11.15 -4.22
N LYS A 202 20.53 -12.07 -4.62
CA LYS A 202 20.87 -13.47 -4.86
C LYS A 202 21.63 -13.66 -6.16
N PRO A 203 22.58 -14.60 -6.22
CA PRO A 203 23.27 -14.99 -7.45
C PRO A 203 22.31 -15.35 -8.58
N THR A 204 22.71 -15.08 -9.82
CA THR A 204 21.87 -15.29 -11.00
C THR A 204 21.36 -16.74 -11.11
N ASP A 205 22.14 -17.70 -10.69
CA ASP A 205 21.78 -19.13 -10.71
C ASP A 205 20.63 -19.47 -9.76
N GLU A 206 20.65 -18.91 -8.54
CA GLU A 206 19.54 -19.07 -7.59
C GLU A 206 18.27 -18.37 -8.07
N ARG A 207 18.39 -17.20 -8.72
CA ARG A 207 17.27 -16.49 -9.35
C ARG A 207 16.59 -17.30 -10.45
N VAL A 208 17.36 -18.02 -11.24
CA VAL A 208 16.84 -18.91 -12.30
C VAL A 208 16.13 -20.13 -11.68
N HIS A 209 16.65 -20.67 -10.59
CA HIS A 209 16.01 -21.77 -9.85
C HIS A 209 14.69 -21.34 -9.22
N GLU A 210 14.65 -20.20 -8.52
CA GLU A 210 13.40 -19.65 -7.96
C GLU A 210 12.33 -19.40 -9.04
N ARG A 211 12.75 -18.95 -10.24
CA ARG A 211 11.85 -18.76 -11.37
C ARG A 211 11.31 -20.09 -11.91
N LYS A 212 12.09 -21.17 -11.90
CA LYS A 212 11.66 -22.51 -12.35
C LYS A 212 10.81 -23.25 -11.31
N VAL A 213 11.07 -23.05 -10.01
CA VAL A 213 10.35 -23.70 -8.90
C VAL A 213 9.06 -22.93 -8.57
N GLY A 214 8.94 -21.66 -8.95
CA GLY A 214 7.84 -20.76 -8.65
C GLY A 214 6.52 -21.01 -9.40
N GLY A 215 6.30 -22.19 -9.97
CA GLY A 215 5.00 -22.57 -10.52
C GLY A 215 4.76 -22.17 -12.00
N PRO A 216 3.64 -22.61 -12.57
CA PRO A 216 3.33 -22.35 -13.97
C PRO A 216 3.26 -20.85 -14.24
N GLU A 217 3.78 -20.45 -15.41
CA GLU A 217 3.67 -19.08 -15.90
C GLU A 217 2.29 -18.51 -15.61
N PRO A 218 2.20 -17.29 -15.05
CA PRO A 218 0.90 -16.68 -14.82
C PRO A 218 0.13 -16.71 -16.13
N ARG A 219 -0.97 -17.46 -16.14
CA ARG A 219 -1.80 -17.61 -17.35
C ARG A 219 -2.14 -16.22 -17.86
N ARG A 220 -1.60 -15.82 -19.00
CA ARG A 220 -1.79 -14.52 -19.67
C ARG A 220 -3.25 -14.17 -19.98
N ARG A 221 -4.21 -15.00 -19.57
CA ARG A 221 -5.64 -14.90 -19.91
C ARG A 221 -6.44 -13.88 -19.13
N TRP A 222 -5.91 -13.27 -18.08
CA TRP A 222 -6.71 -12.35 -17.25
C TRP A 222 -6.52 -10.85 -17.55
N TRP A 223 -5.65 -10.51 -18.51
CA TRP A 223 -5.25 -9.12 -18.76
C TRP A 223 -5.53 -8.59 -20.17
N GLY A 224 -6.16 -9.41 -21.03
CA GLY A 224 -6.53 -9.06 -22.40
C GLY A 224 -8.03 -8.86 -22.49
N GLY A 225 -8.48 -7.63 -22.36
CA GLY A 225 -9.83 -7.17 -22.59
C GLY A 225 -9.94 -5.69 -22.20
#